data_447a75124cff53ebc3dae49df4c81571
#
_entry.id   447a75124cff53ebc3dae49df4c81571
#
_cell.length_a   1.000
_cell.length_b   1.000
_cell.length_c   1.000
_cell.angle_alpha   90.00
_cell.angle_beta   90.00
_cell.angle_gamma   90.00
#
_symmetry.space_group_name_H-M   'P 1'
#
loop_
_entity.id
_entity.type
_entity.pdbx_description
1 polymer ?
#
loop_
_entity_poly.entity_id
_entity_poly.type
_entity_poly.pdbx_seq_one_letter_code
_entity_poly.pdbx_strand_id
1 'polypeptide(L)'
;MFQVFVDSAANLPAVTAKKYDIHVVSFVNLVNGKELVCFDPDLSPEEELAKGKEYYNAMRTGCEIKTGLISTANFADAFRTALEADQDVIYLSLSKNISGTYNSARLAAEELLEEYGGKRKIRLVDSLNASLAQGILAIYASEMRDRGMNVDEAADLLETYVSKMNGVFTVGDLKYLSRTGRIKGSVAVVGNMLKIKPILRGSEDGYIVSYKNVRGRKAVLNELIRLFCETIEEPEKQIVGIAHADAYEESLYMMEEIQKRVKVREFINTSYDYCTGSHVGPDTIALFYLGKNRSLL
;
A
#
# COMPACT_ATOMS: atom_id res chain seq x y z
N MET A 1 18.23 14.38 -11.87
CA MET A 1 17.91 13.04 -11.29
C MET A 1 16.98 13.27 -10.12
N PHE A 2 16.08 12.34 -9.78
CA PHE A 2 15.18 12.49 -8.64
C PHE A 2 15.26 11.27 -7.72
N GLN A 3 14.88 11.45 -6.47
CA GLN A 3 14.77 10.39 -5.46
C GLN A 3 13.30 10.01 -5.25
N VAL A 4 13.03 8.72 -5.07
CA VAL A 4 11.69 8.18 -4.85
C VAL A 4 11.44 7.96 -3.37
N PHE A 5 10.34 8.51 -2.87
CA PHE A 5 9.88 8.37 -1.51
C PHE A 5 8.49 7.74 -1.43
N VAL A 6 8.27 6.95 -0.41
CA VAL A 6 6.96 6.44 0.03
C VAL A 6 6.83 6.58 1.54
N ASP A 7 5.64 6.45 2.07
CA ASP A 7 5.44 6.12 3.49
C ASP A 7 5.38 4.60 3.69
N SER A 8 5.54 4.13 4.92
CA SER A 8 5.59 2.68 5.19
C SER A 8 4.27 1.95 4.89
N ALA A 9 3.14 2.67 4.70
CA ALA A 9 1.90 2.06 4.22
C ALA A 9 2.00 1.53 2.78
N ALA A 10 3.09 1.81 2.04
CA ALA A 10 3.41 1.21 0.75
C ALA A 10 3.65 -0.30 0.84
N ASN A 11 3.92 -0.82 2.02
CA ASN A 11 4.14 -2.26 2.26
C ASN A 11 5.27 -2.88 1.44
N LEU A 12 6.25 -2.09 1.04
CA LEU A 12 7.43 -2.62 0.35
C LEU A 12 8.29 -3.42 1.32
N PRO A 13 8.64 -4.68 1.00
CA PRO A 13 9.68 -5.37 1.75
C PRO A 13 10.98 -4.57 1.75
N ALA A 14 11.74 -4.61 2.85
CA ALA A 14 13.01 -3.89 2.99
C ALA A 14 13.98 -4.18 1.84
N VAL A 15 14.08 -5.46 1.44
CA VAL A 15 14.91 -5.88 0.30
C VAL A 15 14.45 -5.27 -1.03
N THR A 16 13.14 -5.07 -1.20
CA THR A 16 12.57 -4.44 -2.41
C THR A 16 12.81 -2.94 -2.41
N ALA A 17 12.57 -2.26 -1.30
CA ALA A 17 12.85 -0.83 -1.17
C ALA A 17 14.33 -0.55 -1.47
N LYS A 18 15.25 -1.36 -0.94
CA LYS A 18 16.69 -1.26 -1.20
C LYS A 18 17.05 -1.56 -2.67
N LYS A 19 16.47 -2.61 -3.26
CA LYS A 19 16.70 -2.99 -4.68
C LYS A 19 16.38 -1.85 -5.65
N TYR A 20 15.32 -1.10 -5.39
CA TYR A 20 14.83 -0.02 -6.25
C TYR A 20 15.22 1.38 -5.77
N ASP A 21 16.08 1.47 -4.76
CA ASP A 21 16.52 2.74 -4.16
C ASP A 21 15.33 3.67 -3.85
N ILE A 22 14.37 3.13 -3.06
CA ILE A 22 13.15 3.80 -2.60
C ILE A 22 13.30 4.11 -1.12
N HIS A 23 13.15 5.38 -0.76
CA HIS A 23 13.19 5.83 0.62
C HIS A 23 11.81 5.69 1.28
N VAL A 24 11.77 5.08 2.45
CA VAL A 24 10.54 4.85 3.20
C VAL A 24 10.50 5.74 4.44
N VAL A 25 9.52 6.65 4.50
CA VAL A 25 9.22 7.43 5.70
C VAL A 25 8.27 6.62 6.58
N SER A 26 8.75 6.21 7.75
CA SER A 26 8.01 5.26 8.58
C SER A 26 6.91 5.91 9.40
N PHE A 27 5.75 5.26 9.46
CA PHE A 27 4.80 5.47 10.56
C PHE A 27 5.35 4.94 11.87
N VAL A 28 4.83 5.47 12.97
CA VAL A 28 5.04 4.95 14.32
C VAL A 28 3.68 4.71 14.95
N ASN A 29 3.44 3.46 15.36
CA ASN A 29 2.25 3.08 16.11
C ASN A 29 2.56 3.04 17.61
N LEU A 30 1.52 3.20 18.43
CA LEU A 30 1.59 2.84 19.84
C LEU A 30 0.87 1.50 20.06
N VAL A 31 1.61 0.50 20.51
CA VAL A 31 1.07 -0.83 20.85
C VAL A 31 1.20 -1.03 22.35
N ASN A 32 0.06 -1.12 23.04
CA ASN A 32 0.00 -1.14 24.51
C ASN A 32 0.84 -0.01 25.15
N GLY A 33 0.79 1.20 24.55
CA GLY A 33 1.52 2.39 25.02
C GLY A 33 3.00 2.44 24.68
N LYS A 34 3.55 1.47 23.95
CA LYS A 34 4.94 1.46 23.48
C LYS A 34 5.00 1.78 21.99
N GLU A 35 5.99 2.57 21.60
CA GLU A 35 6.23 2.89 20.20
C GLU A 35 6.68 1.64 19.42
N LEU A 36 6.13 1.50 18.23
CA LEU A 36 6.48 0.51 17.24
C LEU A 36 6.68 1.19 15.89
N VAL A 37 7.92 1.25 15.44
CA VAL A 37 8.28 1.73 14.10
C VAL A 37 7.78 0.74 13.07
N CYS A 38 7.05 1.24 12.05
CA CYS A 38 6.35 0.38 11.10
C CYS A 38 7.21 -0.12 9.93
N PHE A 39 8.41 0.41 9.75
CA PHE A 39 9.37 -0.03 8.74
C PHE A 39 10.78 -0.09 9.32
N ASP A 40 11.45 -1.20 9.09
CA ASP A 40 12.84 -1.44 9.47
C ASP A 40 13.60 -1.89 8.22
N PRO A 41 14.56 -1.07 7.71
CA PRO A 41 15.25 -1.34 6.45
C PRO A 41 16.20 -2.55 6.50
N ASP A 42 16.52 -3.04 7.68
CA ASP A 42 17.50 -4.11 7.89
C ASP A 42 16.89 -5.50 8.06
N LEU A 43 15.55 -5.61 8.01
CA LEU A 43 14.87 -6.89 8.14
C LEU A 43 15.03 -7.76 6.89
N SER A 44 15.29 -9.04 7.11
CA SER A 44 15.14 -10.07 6.09
C SER A 44 13.63 -10.39 5.86
N PRO A 45 13.26 -10.96 4.70
CA PRO A 45 11.88 -11.37 4.44
C PRO A 45 11.32 -12.34 5.49
N GLU A 46 12.15 -13.23 6.01
CA GLU A 46 11.78 -14.20 7.05
C GLU A 46 11.48 -13.49 8.37
N GLU A 47 12.27 -12.48 8.73
CA GLU A 47 12.05 -11.68 9.94
C GLU A 47 10.80 -10.80 9.81
N GLU A 48 10.56 -10.18 8.65
CA GLU A 48 9.34 -9.43 8.37
C GLU A 48 8.10 -10.32 8.55
N LEU A 49 8.13 -11.54 8.01
CA LEU A 49 7.04 -12.49 8.15
C LEU A 49 6.82 -12.93 9.61
N ALA A 50 7.89 -13.23 10.32
CA ALA A 50 7.82 -13.65 11.73
C ALA A 50 7.29 -12.55 12.63
N LYS A 51 7.82 -11.32 12.51
CA LYS A 51 7.34 -10.14 13.26
C LYS A 51 5.89 -9.80 12.91
N GLY A 52 5.51 -9.90 11.63
CA GLY A 52 4.12 -9.73 11.20
C GLY A 52 3.18 -10.73 11.89
N LYS A 53 3.56 -12.00 11.95
CA LYS A 53 2.78 -13.04 12.63
C LYS A 53 2.62 -12.75 14.13
N GLU A 54 3.67 -12.32 14.82
CA GLU A 54 3.60 -11.91 16.24
C GLU A 54 2.63 -10.74 16.42
N TYR A 55 2.71 -9.72 15.57
CA TYR A 55 1.85 -8.55 15.62
C TYR A 55 0.37 -8.92 15.44
N TYR A 56 0.03 -9.72 14.42
CA TYR A 56 -1.35 -10.13 14.18
C TYR A 56 -1.90 -11.08 15.26
N ASN A 57 -1.05 -11.90 15.87
CA ASN A 57 -1.43 -12.69 17.04
C ASN A 57 -1.76 -11.80 18.25
N ALA A 58 -0.97 -10.76 18.50
CA ALA A 58 -1.28 -9.77 19.53
C ALA A 58 -2.60 -9.05 19.25
N MET A 59 -2.92 -8.73 17.98
CA MET A 59 -4.21 -8.17 17.60
C MET A 59 -5.39 -9.11 17.89
N ARG A 60 -5.24 -10.40 17.64
CA ARG A 60 -6.27 -11.42 17.94
C ARG A 60 -6.56 -11.52 19.45
N THR A 61 -5.54 -11.29 20.27
CA THR A 61 -5.65 -11.30 21.74
C THR A 61 -6.10 -9.97 22.32
N GLY A 62 -6.32 -8.94 21.49
CA GLY A 62 -6.94 -7.67 21.89
C GLY A 62 -5.96 -6.61 22.36
N CYS A 63 -4.73 -6.56 21.84
CA CYS A 63 -3.80 -5.46 22.13
C CYS A 63 -4.38 -4.10 21.71
N GLU A 64 -4.08 -3.06 22.49
CA GLU A 64 -4.44 -1.68 22.14
C GLU A 64 -3.46 -1.15 21.11
N ILE A 65 -3.99 -0.65 19.97
CA ILE A 65 -3.18 -0.04 18.92
C ILE A 65 -3.73 1.35 18.62
N LYS A 66 -2.83 2.33 18.63
CA LYS A 66 -3.09 3.70 18.18
C LYS A 66 -2.13 4.03 17.05
N THR A 67 -2.67 4.47 15.92
CA THR A 67 -1.89 4.95 14.77
C THR A 67 -1.88 6.47 14.75
N GLY A 68 -0.74 7.05 14.37
CA GLY A 68 -0.59 8.49 14.15
C GLY A 68 -0.42 8.83 12.67
N LEU A 69 -0.26 10.11 12.37
CA LEU A 69 0.20 10.59 11.07
C LEU A 69 1.73 10.71 11.11
N ILE A 70 2.36 10.60 9.96
CA ILE A 70 3.74 11.06 9.80
C ILE A 70 3.70 12.60 9.84
N SER A 71 4.55 13.20 10.67
CA SER A 71 4.56 14.66 10.85
C SER A 71 5.14 15.39 9.65
N THR A 72 4.79 16.67 9.48
CA THR A 72 5.41 17.55 8.49
C THR A 72 6.93 17.61 8.66
N ALA A 73 7.42 17.68 9.91
CA ALA A 73 8.85 17.69 10.19
C ALA A 73 9.57 16.43 9.69
N ASN A 74 8.99 15.22 9.91
CA ASN A 74 9.59 13.98 9.46
C ASN A 74 9.68 13.91 7.92
N PHE A 75 8.68 14.44 7.20
CA PHE A 75 8.75 14.56 5.74
C PHE A 75 9.76 15.60 5.29
N ALA A 76 9.82 16.76 5.97
CA ALA A 76 10.81 17.80 5.66
C ALA A 76 12.24 17.27 5.82
N ASP A 77 12.52 16.58 6.92
CA ASP A 77 13.83 15.96 7.16
C ASP A 77 14.16 14.92 6.07
N ALA A 78 13.20 14.06 5.72
CA ALA A 78 13.39 13.05 4.70
C ALA A 78 13.65 13.66 3.31
N PHE A 79 12.81 14.60 2.85
CA PHE A 79 12.95 15.21 1.53
C PHE A 79 14.21 16.08 1.44
N ARG A 80 14.60 16.74 2.51
CA ARG A 80 15.82 17.56 2.60
C ARG A 80 17.06 16.77 2.21
N THR A 81 17.15 15.50 2.60
CA THR A 81 18.31 14.65 2.26
C THR A 81 18.54 14.54 0.75
N ALA A 82 17.47 14.44 -0.05
CA ALA A 82 17.56 14.40 -1.50
C ALA A 82 17.89 15.79 -2.09
N LEU A 83 17.25 16.85 -1.57
CA LEU A 83 17.46 18.22 -2.05
C LEU A 83 18.92 18.68 -1.82
N GLU A 84 19.51 18.34 -0.66
CA GLU A 84 20.91 18.58 -0.33
C GLU A 84 21.88 17.78 -1.21
N ALA A 85 21.46 16.59 -1.67
CA ALA A 85 22.20 15.79 -2.64
C ALA A 85 21.98 16.25 -4.11
N ASP A 86 21.40 17.44 -4.32
CA ASP A 86 21.12 18.02 -5.62
C ASP A 86 20.11 17.21 -6.48
N GLN A 87 19.18 16.51 -5.83
CA GLN A 87 18.16 15.69 -6.46
C GLN A 87 16.76 16.29 -6.25
N ASP A 88 15.87 16.12 -7.24
CA ASP A 88 14.45 16.37 -7.09
C ASP A 88 13.79 15.23 -6.30
N VAL A 89 12.55 15.41 -5.86
CA VAL A 89 11.80 14.44 -5.07
C VAL A 89 10.52 14.05 -5.78
N ILE A 90 10.22 12.75 -5.82
CA ILE A 90 8.88 12.23 -6.08
C ILE A 90 8.41 11.43 -4.86
N TYR A 91 7.23 11.74 -4.35
CA TYR A 91 6.61 11.01 -3.25
C TYR A 91 5.29 10.41 -3.68
N LEU A 92 5.20 9.08 -3.62
CA LEU A 92 3.98 8.32 -3.82
C LEU A 92 3.31 8.14 -2.47
N SER A 93 2.12 8.69 -2.30
CA SER A 93 1.44 8.67 -1.01
C SER A 93 0.34 7.62 -0.91
N LEU A 94 0.09 7.19 0.31
CA LEU A 94 -1.19 6.64 0.74
C LEU A 94 -2.32 7.62 0.39
N SER A 95 -3.49 7.12 -0.03
CA SER A 95 -4.63 7.96 -0.41
C SER A 95 -4.96 9.03 0.64
N LYS A 96 -5.04 10.28 0.20
CA LYS A 96 -5.41 11.44 1.03
C LYS A 96 -6.81 11.32 1.65
N ASN A 97 -7.67 10.46 1.09
CA ASN A 97 -9.05 10.28 1.56
C ASN A 97 -9.18 9.23 2.67
N ILE A 98 -8.10 8.50 2.99
CA ILE A 98 -8.06 7.55 4.12
C ILE A 98 -7.00 7.90 5.16
N SER A 99 -6.09 8.86 4.86
CA SER A 99 -5.08 9.35 5.79
C SER A 99 -4.75 10.82 5.55
N GLY A 100 -4.51 11.59 6.60
CA GLY A 100 -3.99 12.95 6.52
C GLY A 100 -2.50 13.06 6.17
N THR A 101 -1.79 11.95 6.04
CA THR A 101 -0.34 11.89 5.78
C THR A 101 0.07 12.61 4.50
N TYR A 102 -0.74 12.51 3.43
CA TYR A 102 -0.53 13.30 2.21
C TYR A 102 -0.42 14.81 2.51
N ASN A 103 -1.31 15.34 3.36
CA ASN A 103 -1.29 16.76 3.69
C ASN A 103 -0.04 17.16 4.50
N SER A 104 0.46 16.29 5.37
CA SER A 104 1.74 16.53 6.08
C SER A 104 2.91 16.62 5.09
N ALA A 105 2.97 15.70 4.11
CA ALA A 105 3.99 15.73 3.06
C ALA A 105 3.87 16.98 2.15
N ARG A 106 2.62 17.41 1.86
CA ARG A 106 2.38 18.60 1.06
C ARG A 106 2.89 19.86 1.75
N LEU A 107 2.61 20.03 3.05
CA LEU A 107 3.11 21.14 3.83
C LEU A 107 4.65 21.15 3.89
N ALA A 108 5.27 19.99 4.10
CA ALA A 108 6.73 19.86 4.07
C ALA A 108 7.32 20.25 2.69
N ALA A 109 6.67 19.83 1.62
CA ALA A 109 7.11 20.17 0.26
C ALA A 109 7.00 21.68 -0.01
N GLU A 110 5.92 22.34 0.43
CA GLU A 110 5.74 23.79 0.27
C GLU A 110 6.82 24.58 1.03
N GLU A 111 7.11 24.22 2.28
CA GLU A 111 8.16 24.83 3.10
C GLU A 111 9.55 24.67 2.43
N LEU A 112 9.88 23.49 1.97
CA LEU A 112 11.17 23.22 1.33
C LEU A 112 11.31 23.92 -0.03
N LEU A 113 10.25 23.96 -0.85
CA LEU A 113 10.28 24.65 -2.13
C LEU A 113 10.52 26.17 -1.96
N GLU A 114 9.96 26.77 -0.91
CA GLU A 114 10.24 28.15 -0.54
C GLU A 114 11.70 28.32 -0.09
N GLU A 115 12.19 27.46 0.81
CA GLU A 115 13.57 27.46 1.31
C GLU A 115 14.61 27.35 0.20
N TYR A 116 14.38 26.43 -0.77
CA TYR A 116 15.30 26.20 -1.89
C TYR A 116 15.09 27.17 -3.08
N GLY A 117 14.15 28.13 -2.97
CA GLY A 117 13.93 29.18 -3.97
C GLY A 117 13.56 28.65 -5.37
N GLY A 118 12.84 27.53 -5.43
CA GLY A 118 12.38 26.92 -6.67
C GLY A 118 13.49 26.26 -7.53
N LYS A 119 14.69 26.09 -7.01
CA LYS A 119 15.80 25.43 -7.72
C LYS A 119 15.60 23.91 -7.84
N ARG A 120 14.72 23.34 -7.03
CA ARG A 120 14.41 21.92 -6.97
C ARG A 120 12.93 21.71 -7.14
N LYS A 121 12.55 20.47 -7.46
CA LYS A 121 11.17 20.07 -7.61
C LYS A 121 10.82 18.98 -6.62
N ILE A 122 9.63 19.07 -6.08
CA ILE A 122 9.01 18.03 -5.26
C ILE A 122 7.65 17.73 -5.88
N ARG A 123 7.46 16.54 -6.42
CA ARG A 123 6.19 16.06 -6.97
C ARG A 123 5.54 15.08 -5.99
N LEU A 124 4.28 15.31 -5.68
CA LEU A 124 3.49 14.45 -4.81
C LEU A 124 2.42 13.77 -5.65
N VAL A 125 2.44 12.45 -5.70
CA VAL A 125 1.45 11.64 -6.42
C VAL A 125 0.57 10.91 -5.41
N ASP A 126 -0.71 11.28 -5.34
CA ASP A 126 -1.71 10.56 -4.54
C ASP A 126 -2.05 9.24 -5.25
N SER A 127 -1.68 8.11 -4.65
CA SER A 127 -1.95 6.80 -5.25
C SER A 127 -3.45 6.48 -5.31
N LEU A 128 -4.28 7.23 -4.57
CA LEU A 128 -5.70 6.93 -4.35
C LEU A 128 -5.92 5.47 -3.91
N ASN A 129 -4.95 4.91 -3.25
CA ASN A 129 -4.86 3.52 -2.84
C ASN A 129 -4.04 3.41 -1.55
N ALA A 130 -3.65 2.20 -1.18
CA ALA A 130 -2.76 1.88 -0.07
C ALA A 130 -1.97 0.61 -0.37
N SER A 131 -1.02 0.28 0.51
CA SER A 131 -0.27 -0.97 0.46
C SER A 131 0.52 -1.11 -0.85
N LEU A 132 0.69 -2.31 -1.36
CA LEU A 132 1.48 -2.58 -2.56
C LEU A 132 0.99 -1.85 -3.82
N ALA A 133 -0.24 -1.31 -3.85
CA ALA A 133 -0.64 -0.42 -4.93
C ALA A 133 0.25 0.85 -4.99
N GLN A 134 0.50 1.46 -3.84
CA GLN A 134 1.42 2.59 -3.70
C GLN A 134 2.87 2.13 -3.93
N GLY A 135 3.26 0.98 -3.37
CA GLY A 135 4.61 0.43 -3.51
C GLY A 135 4.98 0.09 -4.95
N ILE A 136 4.07 -0.50 -5.72
CA ILE A 136 4.30 -0.83 -7.14
C ILE A 136 4.44 0.45 -7.98
N LEU A 137 3.64 1.48 -7.71
CA LEU A 137 3.80 2.78 -8.37
C LEU A 137 5.18 3.39 -8.08
N ALA A 138 5.69 3.24 -6.85
CA ALA A 138 7.03 3.69 -6.49
C ALA A 138 8.13 2.91 -7.20
N ILE A 139 7.96 1.59 -7.40
CA ILE A 139 8.88 0.80 -8.22
C ILE A 139 8.89 1.31 -9.66
N TYR A 140 7.73 1.59 -10.24
CA TYR A 140 7.66 2.16 -11.59
C TYR A 140 8.30 3.56 -11.66
N ALA A 141 8.14 4.40 -10.63
CA ALA A 141 8.86 5.68 -10.54
C ALA A 141 10.38 5.48 -10.58
N SER A 142 10.89 4.51 -9.81
CA SER A 142 12.32 4.16 -9.81
C SER A 142 12.78 3.68 -11.18
N GLU A 143 12.03 2.80 -11.84
CA GLU A 143 12.35 2.34 -13.19
C GLU A 143 12.31 3.48 -14.24
N MET A 144 11.42 4.46 -14.09
CA MET A 144 11.37 5.67 -14.93
C MET A 144 12.61 6.55 -14.71
N ARG A 145 13.02 6.75 -13.45
CA ARG A 145 14.27 7.44 -13.10
C ARG A 145 15.47 6.77 -13.77
N ASP A 146 15.58 5.46 -13.65
CA ASP A 146 16.72 4.68 -14.17
C ASP A 146 16.77 4.68 -15.71
N ARG A 147 15.62 4.94 -16.38
CA ARG A 147 15.53 5.19 -17.83
C ARG A 147 15.81 6.64 -18.22
N GLY A 148 16.12 7.51 -17.27
CA GLY A 148 16.52 8.90 -17.52
C GLY A 148 15.37 9.90 -17.61
N MET A 149 14.13 9.53 -17.23
CA MET A 149 13.01 10.47 -17.13
C MET A 149 13.30 11.51 -16.05
N ASN A 150 12.86 12.75 -16.27
CA ASN A 150 12.85 13.77 -15.21
C ASN A 150 11.64 13.58 -14.27
N VAL A 151 11.64 14.30 -13.15
CA VAL A 151 10.63 14.12 -12.09
C VAL A 151 9.21 14.48 -12.56
N ASP A 152 9.05 15.47 -13.42
CA ASP A 152 7.73 15.88 -13.94
C ASP A 152 7.17 14.84 -14.92
N GLU A 153 7.99 14.39 -15.88
CA GLU A 153 7.62 13.33 -16.82
C GLU A 153 7.20 12.05 -16.10
N ALA A 154 7.97 11.65 -15.06
CA ALA A 154 7.67 10.47 -14.28
C ALA A 154 6.36 10.63 -13.48
N ALA A 155 6.17 11.77 -12.82
CA ALA A 155 4.96 12.04 -12.05
C ALA A 155 3.71 12.07 -12.94
N ASP A 156 3.76 12.76 -14.07
CA ASP A 156 2.64 12.88 -15.01
C ASP A 156 2.25 11.50 -15.59
N LEU A 157 3.24 10.64 -15.89
CA LEU A 157 2.98 9.27 -16.33
C LEU A 157 2.38 8.41 -15.22
N LEU A 158 2.89 8.52 -13.99
CA LEU A 158 2.34 7.79 -12.83
C LEU A 158 0.90 8.19 -12.52
N GLU A 159 0.53 9.45 -12.67
CA GLU A 159 -0.86 9.90 -12.52
C GLU A 159 -1.81 9.17 -13.49
N THR A 160 -1.34 8.81 -14.69
CA THR A 160 -2.14 7.97 -15.62
C THR A 160 -2.31 6.53 -15.13
N TYR A 161 -1.34 6.01 -14.37
CA TYR A 161 -1.41 4.66 -13.79
C TYR A 161 -2.30 4.59 -12.56
N VAL A 162 -2.44 5.68 -11.80
CA VAL A 162 -3.26 5.72 -10.58
C VAL A 162 -4.69 5.24 -10.82
N SER A 163 -5.34 5.64 -11.91
CA SER A 163 -6.71 5.20 -12.24
C SER A 163 -6.82 3.73 -12.63
N LYS A 164 -5.71 3.12 -13.07
CA LYS A 164 -5.58 1.73 -13.49
C LYS A 164 -5.02 0.82 -12.40
N MET A 165 -4.48 1.38 -11.32
CA MET A 165 -3.93 0.62 -10.21
C MET A 165 -5.07 0.05 -9.36
N ASN A 166 -5.36 -1.22 -9.52
CA ASN A 166 -6.39 -1.94 -8.80
C ASN A 166 -5.85 -2.51 -7.48
N GLY A 167 -6.63 -2.36 -6.42
CA GLY A 167 -6.43 -3.02 -5.14
C GLY A 167 -7.74 -3.70 -4.74
N VAL A 168 -7.79 -5.02 -4.79
CA VAL A 168 -8.95 -5.83 -4.40
C VAL A 168 -8.59 -6.75 -3.26
N PHE A 169 -9.41 -6.78 -2.22
CA PHE A 169 -9.05 -7.52 -1.01
C PHE A 169 -10.25 -8.04 -0.24
N THR A 170 -9.99 -8.97 0.67
CA THR A 170 -10.95 -9.44 1.65
C THR A 170 -10.35 -9.42 3.05
N VAL A 171 -11.18 -9.20 4.05
CA VAL A 171 -10.76 -9.11 5.45
C VAL A 171 -11.26 -10.32 6.26
N GLY A 172 -10.55 -10.64 7.34
CA GLY A 172 -11.00 -11.61 8.31
C GLY A 172 -12.26 -11.14 9.04
N ASP A 173 -12.24 -9.85 9.47
CA ASP A 173 -13.31 -9.21 10.23
C ASP A 173 -13.40 -7.72 9.86
N LEU A 174 -14.56 -7.27 9.42
CA LEU A 174 -14.83 -5.85 9.08
C LEU A 174 -14.72 -4.90 10.28
N LYS A 175 -14.76 -5.39 11.50
CA LYS A 175 -14.71 -4.56 12.71
C LYS A 175 -13.49 -3.65 12.76
N TYR A 176 -12.33 -4.08 12.22
CA TYR A 176 -11.11 -3.28 12.22
C TYR A 176 -11.25 -2.05 11.34
N LEU A 177 -11.71 -2.18 10.10
CA LEU A 177 -11.98 -1.07 9.19
C LEU A 177 -13.11 -0.16 9.69
N SER A 178 -14.18 -0.74 10.23
CA SER A 178 -15.33 0.01 10.76
C SER A 178 -14.94 0.83 11.99
N ARG A 179 -14.19 0.24 12.93
CA ARG A 179 -13.73 0.91 14.15
C ARG A 179 -12.83 2.11 13.85
N THR A 180 -12.03 2.01 12.81
CA THR A 180 -11.07 3.04 12.43
C THR A 180 -11.62 4.03 11.40
N GLY A 181 -12.86 3.81 10.88
CA GLY A 181 -13.54 4.71 9.96
C GLY A 181 -12.92 4.77 8.54
N ARG A 182 -12.16 3.75 8.12
CA ARG A 182 -11.49 3.73 6.81
C ARG A 182 -12.32 3.06 5.72
N ILE A 183 -13.51 2.55 6.04
CA ILE A 183 -14.47 2.06 5.05
C ILE A 183 -15.58 3.07 4.85
N LYS A 184 -15.86 3.45 3.59
CA LYS A 184 -16.92 4.41 3.23
C LYS A 184 -18.27 3.71 3.12
N GLY A 185 -19.30 4.35 3.66
CA GLY A 185 -20.68 3.85 3.64
C GLY A 185 -21.03 2.98 4.84
N SER A 186 -22.34 2.78 5.06
CA SER A 186 -22.84 1.85 6.04
C SER A 186 -22.68 0.41 5.52
N VAL A 187 -21.46 -0.10 5.54
CA VAL A 187 -21.29 -1.55 5.43
C VAL A 187 -21.87 -2.10 6.72
N ALA A 188 -23.10 -2.59 6.63
CA ALA A 188 -23.72 -3.27 7.76
C ALA A 188 -22.72 -4.33 8.22
N VAL A 189 -22.17 -4.14 9.41
CA VAL A 189 -21.53 -5.23 10.15
C VAL A 189 -22.67 -6.20 10.39
N VAL A 190 -22.92 -7.08 9.41
CA VAL A 190 -23.94 -8.11 9.52
C VAL A 190 -23.44 -9.03 10.61
N GLY A 191 -23.93 -8.76 11.82
CA GLY A 191 -23.62 -9.58 12.98
C GLY A 191 -23.80 -11.04 12.62
N ASN A 192 -22.80 -11.86 12.95
CA ASN A 192 -22.85 -13.33 12.95
C ASN A 192 -23.16 -14.09 11.65
N MET A 193 -23.02 -13.52 10.47
CA MET A 193 -22.90 -14.35 9.26
C MET A 193 -21.45 -14.83 9.08
N LEU A 194 -21.01 -15.73 9.96
CA LEU A 194 -19.65 -16.32 10.06
C LEU A 194 -19.08 -16.86 8.74
N LYS A 195 -19.87 -16.93 7.66
CA LYS A 195 -19.48 -17.50 6.38
C LYS A 195 -19.46 -16.49 5.21
N ILE A 196 -19.92 -15.26 5.41
CA ILE A 196 -19.91 -14.24 4.36
C ILE A 196 -18.63 -13.42 4.48
N LYS A 197 -17.88 -13.35 3.40
CA LYS A 197 -16.65 -12.57 3.28
C LYS A 197 -16.84 -11.46 2.26
N PRO A 198 -16.61 -10.18 2.62
CA PRO A 198 -16.69 -9.09 1.66
C PRO A 198 -15.48 -9.09 0.75
N ILE A 199 -15.69 -8.73 -0.50
CA ILE A 199 -14.65 -8.20 -1.37
C ILE A 199 -14.74 -6.69 -1.27
N LEU A 200 -13.61 -6.07 -0.96
CA LEU A 200 -13.41 -4.64 -0.84
C LEU A 200 -12.47 -4.17 -1.93
N ARG A 201 -12.58 -2.89 -2.30
CA ARG A 201 -11.69 -2.26 -3.28
C ARG A 201 -11.49 -0.77 -3.00
N GLY A 202 -10.49 -0.17 -3.64
CA GLY A 202 -10.38 1.28 -3.73
C GLY A 202 -11.45 1.84 -4.69
N SER A 203 -12.15 2.92 -4.29
CA SER A 203 -12.99 3.70 -5.18
C SER A 203 -12.14 4.59 -6.09
N GLU A 204 -12.76 5.23 -7.08
CA GLU A 204 -12.09 6.26 -7.93
C GLU A 204 -11.48 7.38 -7.09
N ASP A 205 -12.17 7.79 -6.02
CA ASP A 205 -11.71 8.83 -5.10
C ASP A 205 -10.71 8.32 -4.04
N GLY A 206 -10.32 7.05 -4.05
CA GLY A 206 -9.37 6.51 -3.08
C GLY A 206 -9.95 6.16 -1.70
N TYR A 207 -11.27 6.01 -1.57
CA TYR A 207 -11.88 5.41 -0.38
C TYR A 207 -11.93 3.89 -0.48
N ILE A 208 -11.97 3.20 0.66
CA ILE A 208 -12.28 1.78 0.69
C ILE A 208 -13.81 1.60 0.63
N VAL A 209 -14.26 0.81 -0.34
CA VAL A 209 -15.68 0.52 -0.55
C VAL A 209 -15.93 -0.98 -0.67
N SER A 210 -17.14 -1.40 -0.31
CA SER A 210 -17.58 -2.78 -0.53
C SER A 210 -17.96 -2.98 -2.00
N TYR A 211 -17.47 -4.06 -2.60
CA TYR A 211 -17.77 -4.43 -3.99
C TYR A 211 -18.78 -5.57 -4.05
N LYS A 212 -18.53 -6.67 -3.33
CA LYS A 212 -19.34 -7.89 -3.40
C LYS A 212 -19.21 -8.71 -2.11
N ASN A 213 -20.23 -9.47 -1.80
CA ASN A 213 -20.19 -10.46 -0.71
C ASN A 213 -20.11 -11.87 -1.28
N VAL A 214 -19.21 -12.69 -0.75
CA VAL A 214 -19.00 -14.09 -1.16
C VAL A 214 -19.10 -15.01 0.05
N ARG A 215 -19.73 -16.17 -0.11
CA ARG A 215 -19.89 -17.13 0.97
C ARG A 215 -18.73 -18.11 1.01
N GLY A 216 -17.94 -18.05 2.06
CA GLY A 216 -16.81 -18.95 2.34
C GLY A 216 -15.44 -18.40 1.96
N ARG A 217 -14.41 -18.75 2.75
CA ARG A 217 -13.05 -18.23 2.60
C ARG A 217 -12.42 -18.62 1.27
N LYS A 218 -12.44 -19.89 0.92
CA LYS A 218 -11.88 -20.37 -0.35
C LYS A 218 -12.59 -19.77 -1.57
N ALA A 219 -13.91 -19.58 -1.49
CA ALA A 219 -14.67 -18.99 -2.57
C ALA A 219 -14.32 -17.52 -2.81
N VAL A 220 -14.08 -16.73 -1.73
CA VAL A 220 -13.67 -15.33 -1.88
C VAL A 220 -12.26 -15.20 -2.46
N LEU A 221 -11.32 -16.09 -2.10
CA LEU A 221 -9.99 -16.11 -2.71
C LEU A 221 -10.07 -16.40 -4.22
N ASN A 222 -10.86 -17.40 -4.60
CA ASN A 222 -11.08 -17.73 -6.01
C ASN A 222 -11.75 -16.57 -6.78
N GLU A 223 -12.64 -15.83 -6.14
CA GLU A 223 -13.27 -14.66 -6.75
C GLU A 223 -12.28 -13.50 -6.93
N LEU A 224 -11.36 -13.27 -5.98
CA LEU A 224 -10.26 -12.30 -6.14
C LEU A 224 -9.37 -12.67 -7.32
N ILE A 225 -9.00 -13.96 -7.44
CA ILE A 225 -8.20 -14.49 -8.56
C ILE A 225 -8.95 -14.31 -9.88
N ARG A 226 -10.26 -14.59 -9.91
CA ARG A 226 -11.09 -14.42 -11.12
C ARG A 226 -11.12 -12.96 -11.55
N LEU A 227 -11.40 -12.03 -10.63
CA LEU A 227 -11.40 -10.59 -10.90
C LEU A 227 -10.05 -10.12 -11.46
N PHE A 228 -8.96 -10.57 -10.85
CA PHE A 228 -7.61 -10.29 -11.34
C PHE A 228 -7.44 -10.76 -12.79
N CYS A 229 -7.72 -12.04 -13.10
CA CYS A 229 -7.52 -12.61 -14.43
C CYS A 229 -8.38 -11.93 -15.52
N GLU A 230 -9.56 -11.41 -15.14
CA GLU A 230 -10.47 -10.75 -16.09
C GLU A 230 -10.13 -9.28 -16.36
N THR A 231 -9.33 -8.67 -15.47
CA THR A 231 -9.14 -7.21 -15.50
C THR A 231 -7.69 -6.77 -15.63
N ILE A 232 -6.71 -7.64 -15.40
CA ILE A 232 -5.29 -7.32 -15.61
C ILE A 232 -5.01 -7.02 -17.10
N GLU A 233 -4.21 -5.98 -17.36
CA GLU A 233 -3.75 -5.61 -18.69
C GLU A 233 -2.26 -5.91 -18.82
N GLU A 234 -1.78 -6.42 -19.94
CA GLU A 234 -0.37 -6.74 -20.22
C GLU A 234 0.37 -7.44 -19.06
N PRO A 235 -0.15 -8.57 -18.56
CA PRO A 235 0.33 -9.17 -17.30
C PRO A 235 1.82 -9.50 -17.29
N GLU A 236 2.39 -9.90 -18.43
CA GLU A 236 3.81 -10.25 -18.59
C GLU A 236 4.76 -9.07 -18.36
N LYS A 237 4.24 -7.84 -18.37
CA LYS A 237 5.01 -6.62 -18.10
C LYS A 237 4.88 -6.16 -16.65
N GLN A 238 3.98 -6.76 -15.86
CA GLN A 238 3.59 -6.23 -14.57
C GLN A 238 4.23 -6.94 -13.38
N ILE A 239 4.47 -6.14 -12.34
CA ILE A 239 4.63 -6.60 -10.97
C ILE A 239 3.23 -6.74 -10.38
N VAL A 240 2.95 -7.91 -9.80
CA VAL A 240 1.70 -8.17 -9.08
C VAL A 240 1.99 -8.27 -7.60
N GLY A 241 1.28 -7.48 -6.80
CA GLY A 241 1.42 -7.46 -5.36
C GLY A 241 0.40 -8.35 -4.66
N ILE A 242 0.85 -9.13 -3.68
CA ILE A 242 -0.01 -9.80 -2.71
C ILE A 242 0.42 -9.35 -1.32
N ALA A 243 -0.48 -8.70 -0.58
CA ALA A 243 -0.24 -8.37 0.82
C ALA A 243 -1.19 -9.16 1.72
N HIS A 244 -0.69 -9.68 2.84
CA HIS A 244 -1.48 -10.48 3.76
C HIS A 244 -1.22 -10.12 5.23
N ALA A 245 -2.22 -10.28 6.08
CA ALA A 245 -2.13 -10.08 7.52
C ALA A 245 -2.20 -11.45 8.21
N ASP A 246 -1.05 -12.15 8.30
CA ASP A 246 -0.91 -13.52 8.80
C ASP A 246 -1.81 -14.54 8.06
N ALA A 247 -1.81 -14.45 6.71
CA ALA A 247 -2.50 -15.37 5.80
C ALA A 247 -1.54 -15.88 4.70
N TYR A 248 -0.31 -16.23 5.09
CA TYR A 248 0.79 -16.57 4.18
C TYR A 248 0.47 -17.76 3.28
N GLU A 249 -0.05 -18.85 3.83
CA GLU A 249 -0.40 -20.04 3.04
C GLU A 249 -1.48 -19.75 1.97
N GLU A 250 -2.42 -18.88 2.30
CA GLU A 250 -3.44 -18.43 1.34
C GLU A 250 -2.85 -17.54 0.25
N SER A 251 -1.83 -16.74 0.58
CA SER A 251 -1.11 -15.93 -0.43
C SER A 251 -0.34 -16.81 -1.41
N LEU A 252 0.30 -17.88 -0.94
CA LEU A 252 0.96 -18.88 -1.80
C LEU A 252 -0.04 -19.58 -2.70
N TYR A 253 -1.18 -20.00 -2.14
CA TYR A 253 -2.28 -20.58 -2.94
C TYR A 253 -2.73 -19.63 -4.07
N MET A 254 -2.91 -18.33 -3.76
CA MET A 254 -3.32 -17.36 -4.77
C MET A 254 -2.25 -17.18 -5.85
N MET A 255 -0.96 -17.14 -5.49
CA MET A 255 0.14 -17.07 -6.46
C MET A 255 0.13 -18.27 -7.41
N GLU A 256 0.04 -19.48 -6.88
CA GLU A 256 0.00 -20.71 -7.68
C GLU A 256 -1.19 -20.73 -8.65
N GLU A 257 -2.37 -20.36 -8.15
CA GLU A 257 -3.58 -20.35 -8.97
C GLU A 257 -3.56 -19.27 -10.06
N ILE A 258 -2.93 -18.14 -9.80
CA ILE A 258 -2.70 -17.10 -10.80
C ILE A 258 -1.69 -17.59 -11.84
N GLN A 259 -0.56 -18.15 -11.43
CA GLN A 259 0.50 -18.64 -12.34
C GLN A 259 0.02 -19.72 -13.30
N LYS A 260 -0.98 -20.53 -12.91
CA LYS A 260 -1.62 -21.52 -13.80
C LYS A 260 -2.42 -20.89 -14.94
N ARG A 261 -2.82 -19.62 -14.82
CA ARG A 261 -3.73 -18.92 -15.74
C ARG A 261 -3.07 -17.79 -16.50
N VAL A 262 -2.18 -17.06 -15.84
CA VAL A 262 -1.60 -15.79 -16.33
C VAL A 262 -0.11 -15.74 -15.99
N LYS A 263 0.72 -15.47 -17.00
CA LYS A 263 2.15 -15.21 -16.79
C LYS A 263 2.34 -13.73 -16.43
N VAL A 264 2.91 -13.46 -15.26
CA VAL A 264 3.28 -12.11 -14.84
C VAL A 264 4.79 -11.93 -14.80
N ARG A 265 5.27 -10.69 -14.79
CA ARG A 265 6.71 -10.38 -14.73
C ARG A 265 7.32 -10.82 -13.41
N GLU A 266 6.69 -10.44 -12.31
CA GLU A 266 7.19 -10.67 -10.94
C GLU A 266 6.03 -10.63 -9.95
N PHE A 267 6.12 -11.42 -8.87
CA PHE A 267 5.26 -11.27 -7.69
C PHE A 267 6.02 -10.64 -6.54
N ILE A 268 5.36 -9.72 -5.83
CA ILE A 268 5.76 -9.29 -4.49
C ILE A 268 4.73 -9.85 -3.52
N ASN A 269 5.14 -10.78 -2.65
CA ASN A 269 4.31 -11.35 -1.60
C ASN A 269 4.86 -10.93 -0.24
N THR A 270 4.07 -10.22 0.56
CA THR A 270 4.55 -9.62 1.81
C THR A 270 3.48 -9.59 2.89
N SER A 271 3.92 -9.53 4.15
CA SER A 271 3.05 -9.20 5.26
C SER A 271 2.63 -7.72 5.18
N TYR A 272 1.41 -7.38 5.56
CA TYR A 272 1.04 -5.97 5.79
C TYR A 272 1.92 -5.36 6.87
N ASP A 273 2.29 -4.07 6.69
CA ASP A 273 2.94 -3.28 7.72
C ASP A 273 2.02 -3.09 8.94
N TYR A 274 2.60 -2.66 10.06
CA TYR A 274 1.87 -2.55 11.31
C TYR A 274 0.81 -1.43 11.29
N CYS A 275 1.03 -0.36 10.51
CA CYS A 275 0.05 0.73 10.40
C CYS A 275 -1.16 0.28 9.59
N THR A 276 -0.98 -0.10 8.32
CA THR A 276 -2.05 -0.55 7.44
C THR A 276 -2.75 -1.78 7.99
N GLY A 277 -1.95 -2.75 8.50
CA GLY A 277 -2.43 -3.98 9.11
C GLY A 277 -3.36 -3.77 10.31
N SER A 278 -3.12 -2.73 11.12
CA SER A 278 -3.99 -2.41 12.26
C SER A 278 -5.41 -2.00 11.84
N HIS A 279 -5.54 -1.45 10.63
CA HIS A 279 -6.82 -1.02 10.07
C HIS A 279 -7.57 -2.14 9.36
N VAL A 280 -6.87 -3.03 8.65
CA VAL A 280 -7.50 -4.13 7.92
C VAL A 280 -7.71 -5.37 8.79
N GLY A 281 -6.86 -5.58 9.79
CA GLY A 281 -6.92 -6.68 10.75
C GLY A 281 -6.36 -8.00 10.25
N PRO A 282 -6.19 -8.97 11.18
CA PRO A 282 -5.71 -10.32 10.86
C PRO A 282 -6.57 -11.01 9.78
N ASP A 283 -5.98 -11.98 9.09
CA ASP A 283 -6.59 -12.78 8.02
C ASP A 283 -7.02 -11.97 6.78
N THR A 284 -6.54 -10.73 6.67
CA THR A 284 -6.72 -9.93 5.45
C THR A 284 -5.76 -10.41 4.36
N ILE A 285 -6.24 -10.43 3.12
CA ILE A 285 -5.43 -10.71 1.93
C ILE A 285 -5.88 -9.84 0.76
N ALA A 286 -4.92 -9.29 0.02
CA ALA A 286 -5.14 -8.34 -1.06
C ALA A 286 -4.30 -8.65 -2.30
N LEU A 287 -4.84 -8.31 -3.47
CA LEU A 287 -4.17 -8.30 -4.77
C LEU A 287 -4.06 -6.88 -5.31
N PHE A 288 -2.88 -6.54 -5.85
CA PHE A 288 -2.57 -5.24 -6.43
C PHE A 288 -1.95 -5.41 -7.82
N TYR A 289 -2.48 -4.70 -8.81
CA TYR A 289 -2.04 -4.81 -10.21
C TYR A 289 -2.56 -3.64 -11.05
N LEU A 290 -1.89 -3.35 -12.18
CA LEU A 290 -2.44 -2.48 -13.20
C LEU A 290 -3.42 -3.27 -14.08
N GLY A 291 -4.58 -2.71 -14.28
CA GLY A 291 -5.62 -3.36 -15.06
C GLY A 291 -6.55 -2.35 -15.72
N LYS A 292 -7.73 -2.80 -16.09
CA LYS A 292 -8.79 -1.91 -16.53
C LYS A 292 -9.02 -0.81 -15.50
N ASN A 293 -9.46 0.36 -15.97
CA ASN A 293 -9.80 1.44 -15.04
C ASN A 293 -10.73 0.91 -13.95
N ARG A 294 -10.37 1.16 -12.69
CA ARG A 294 -11.08 0.63 -11.51
C ARG A 294 -12.54 1.13 -11.39
N SER A 295 -12.94 2.17 -12.14
CA SER A 295 -14.35 2.55 -12.28
C SER A 295 -15.19 1.47 -12.97
N LEU A 296 -14.54 0.60 -13.74
CA LEU A 296 -15.18 -0.47 -14.50
C LEU A 296 -15.27 -1.81 -13.74
N LEU A 297 -14.74 -1.86 -12.50
CA LEU A 297 -14.86 -3.03 -11.62
C LEU A 297 -16.18 -3.07 -10.86
#